data_9273a288ffb48d8d8dd32849d6d9833a
#
_entry.id   9273a288ffb48d8d8dd32849d6d9833a
#
_cell.length_a   1.000
_cell.length_b   1.000
_cell.length_c   1.000
_cell.angle_alpha   90.00
_cell.angle_beta   90.00
_cell.angle_gamma   90.00
#
_symmetry.space_group_name_H-M   'P 1'
#
loop_
_entity.id
_entity.type
_entity.pdbx_description
1 polymer ?
#
loop_
_entity_poly.entity_id
_entity_poly.type
_entity_poly.pdbx_seq_one_letter_code
_entity_poly.pdbx_strand_id
1 'polypeptide(L)'
;MTAAIRTKLSAMMFLEFFIWGSWFVTLGTYLLKDLKTSGIEVGAAVTTQSIGAIVAPFIIGLIADKFFSAQKILGALHLLGGALLWWASTAANFSAFYPVILVYMILYMPTLALVNSVSFRQMQNPSKEFPPIRVLGTIGWIVAGVLISYLNWDKQGGEAALVNTFKMASIASIILGLFSFTLPATPPVKRGENVSVGDMLGLDAIGLLKNKSYLIFFIASIAICVPLAFYYGFANPFFQEAGMHATTVTQSLGQVSEILFMVMIPFFFVRLGVKKMLAVGMLAWALRYVLFAYGDAGSNYWMLIAGIVLHGVCYDFFFVTGQIYTDNLAGERFKSAAQGFITLATYGVGMLIGSLIAGQIVDNYKISDTAHNWQTIWLIPAGIAAVVLVLFLLLFKDKNHMETNPALNLDEQQDMRLDV
;
A
#
# COMPACT_ATOMS: atom_id res chain seq x y z
N MET A 1 -17.68 -19.59 -9.90
CA MET A 1 -17.78 -19.41 -8.43
C MET A 1 -19.24 -19.25 -7.99
N THR A 2 -19.69 -19.86 -6.86
CA THR A 2 -21.04 -19.69 -6.34
C THR A 2 -21.22 -18.34 -5.64
N ALA A 3 -22.47 -17.82 -5.54
CA ALA A 3 -22.75 -16.56 -4.86
C ALA A 3 -22.32 -16.59 -3.38
N ALA A 4 -22.52 -17.70 -2.69
CA ALA A 4 -22.12 -17.87 -1.28
C ALA A 4 -20.59 -17.76 -1.11
N ILE A 5 -19.81 -18.37 -1.99
CA ILE A 5 -18.33 -18.26 -1.96
C ILE A 5 -17.92 -16.82 -2.25
N ARG A 6 -18.52 -16.19 -3.27
CA ARG A 6 -18.23 -14.79 -3.61
C ARG A 6 -18.48 -13.85 -2.43
N THR A 7 -19.61 -14.00 -1.73
CA THR A 7 -19.91 -13.19 -0.54
C THR A 7 -18.88 -13.40 0.58
N LYS A 8 -18.47 -14.64 0.83
CA LYS A 8 -17.45 -14.95 1.85
C LYS A 8 -16.11 -14.30 1.50
N LEU A 9 -15.64 -14.40 0.25
CA LEU A 9 -14.39 -13.80 -0.20
C LEU A 9 -14.47 -12.25 -0.17
N SER A 10 -15.61 -11.69 -0.53
CA SER A 10 -15.86 -10.24 -0.44
C SER A 10 -15.80 -9.74 1.00
N ALA A 11 -16.41 -10.44 1.94
CA ALA A 11 -16.37 -10.11 3.36
C ALA A 11 -14.95 -10.23 3.93
N MET A 12 -14.22 -11.29 3.56
CA MET A 12 -12.80 -11.46 3.91
C MET A 12 -11.97 -10.28 3.41
N MET A 13 -12.09 -9.91 2.14
CA MET A 13 -11.32 -8.82 1.54
C MET A 13 -11.67 -7.46 2.17
N PHE A 14 -12.95 -7.23 2.45
CA PHE A 14 -13.43 -6.04 3.15
C PHE A 14 -12.79 -5.92 4.54
N LEU A 15 -12.87 -6.98 5.36
CA LEU A 15 -12.35 -6.99 6.73
C LEU A 15 -10.82 -6.84 6.75
N GLU A 16 -10.11 -7.48 5.83
CA GLU A 16 -8.65 -7.38 5.71
C GLU A 16 -8.18 -5.93 5.63
N PHE A 17 -8.73 -5.18 4.69
CA PHE A 17 -8.34 -3.78 4.49
C PHE A 17 -9.02 -2.81 5.46
N PHE A 18 -10.18 -3.16 6.01
CA PHE A 18 -10.79 -2.43 7.11
C PHE A 18 -9.88 -2.44 8.35
N ILE A 19 -9.29 -3.58 8.69
CA ILE A 19 -8.34 -3.71 9.81
C ILE A 19 -7.16 -2.75 9.59
N TRP A 20 -6.56 -2.75 8.42
CA TRP A 20 -5.41 -1.91 8.14
C TRP A 20 -5.77 -0.41 8.12
N GLY A 21 -6.85 -0.06 7.42
CA GLY A 21 -7.35 1.31 7.36
C GLY A 21 -7.79 1.87 8.72
N SER A 22 -8.16 0.99 9.67
CA SER A 22 -8.62 1.40 10.99
C SER A 22 -7.58 2.11 11.84
N TRP A 23 -6.30 1.84 11.68
CA TRP A 23 -5.27 2.40 12.56
C TRP A 23 -4.08 3.02 11.80
N PHE A 24 -3.75 2.51 10.63
CA PHE A 24 -2.51 2.89 9.93
C PHE A 24 -2.50 4.35 9.48
N VAL A 25 -3.65 4.87 9.03
CA VAL A 25 -3.78 6.28 8.59
C VAL A 25 -3.52 7.24 9.74
N THR A 26 -3.96 6.90 10.94
CA THR A 26 -3.86 7.75 12.14
C THR A 26 -2.62 7.46 12.99
N LEU A 27 -1.80 6.47 12.60
CA LEU A 27 -0.63 6.03 13.36
C LEU A 27 0.30 7.20 13.72
N GLY A 28 0.68 8.01 12.75
CA GLY A 28 1.59 9.14 12.98
C GLY A 28 1.02 10.14 13.97
N THR A 29 -0.27 10.46 13.85
CA THR A 29 -0.95 11.36 14.80
C THR A 29 -1.03 10.78 16.21
N TYR A 30 -1.39 9.50 16.33
CA TYR A 30 -1.41 8.80 17.62
C TYR A 30 -0.04 8.83 18.30
N LEU A 31 1.02 8.53 17.55
CA LEU A 31 2.37 8.53 18.08
C LEU A 31 2.80 9.94 18.55
N LEU A 32 2.66 10.95 17.68
CA LEU A 32 3.09 12.31 18.00
C LEU A 32 2.27 12.95 19.13
N LYS A 33 0.94 12.77 19.13
CA LYS A 33 0.05 13.46 20.07
C LYS A 33 -0.22 12.68 21.35
N ASP A 34 -0.51 11.39 21.23
CA ASP A 34 -0.95 10.57 22.36
C ASP A 34 0.25 9.97 23.11
N LEU A 35 1.20 9.38 22.37
CA LEU A 35 2.44 8.84 22.97
C LEU A 35 3.58 9.85 23.05
N LYS A 36 3.41 11.06 22.50
CA LYS A 36 4.40 12.17 22.53
C LYS A 36 5.78 11.73 22.02
N THR A 37 5.79 10.98 20.92
CA THR A 37 7.00 10.48 20.29
C THR A 37 7.66 11.52 19.40
N SER A 38 8.93 11.28 19.03
CA SER A 38 9.65 12.03 18.02
C SER A 38 9.22 11.60 16.58
N GLY A 39 9.55 12.40 15.59
CA GLY A 39 9.37 12.04 14.18
C GLY A 39 10.20 10.82 13.78
N ILE A 40 11.42 10.65 14.37
CA ILE A 40 12.24 9.44 14.19
C ILE A 40 11.50 8.20 14.67
N GLU A 41 10.83 8.28 15.83
CA GLU A 41 10.05 7.15 16.37
C GLU A 41 8.82 6.86 15.49
N VAL A 42 8.15 7.87 14.93
CA VAL A 42 7.10 7.67 13.92
C VAL A 42 7.67 6.98 12.69
N GLY A 43 8.81 7.46 12.17
CA GLY A 43 9.51 6.83 11.05
C GLY A 43 9.82 5.36 11.34
N ALA A 44 10.37 5.06 12.52
CA ALA A 44 10.64 3.69 12.97
C ALA A 44 9.36 2.83 13.02
N ALA A 45 8.23 3.36 13.52
CA ALA A 45 6.97 2.64 13.53
C ALA A 45 6.47 2.33 12.11
N VAL A 46 6.61 3.24 11.15
CA VAL A 46 6.24 2.99 9.75
C VAL A 46 7.15 1.94 9.11
N THR A 47 8.45 1.84 9.49
CA THR A 47 9.33 0.78 8.96
C THR A 47 8.88 -0.63 9.33
N THR A 48 8.05 -0.81 10.36
CA THR A 48 7.52 -2.13 10.73
C THR A 48 6.74 -2.79 9.59
N GLN A 49 6.05 -1.99 8.76
CA GLN A 49 5.41 -2.46 7.52
C GLN A 49 6.46 -3.04 6.55
N SER A 50 7.57 -2.33 6.35
CA SER A 50 8.63 -2.77 5.46
C SER A 50 9.29 -4.06 5.95
N ILE A 51 9.57 -4.15 7.24
CA ILE A 51 10.12 -5.35 7.87
C ILE A 51 9.16 -6.52 7.70
N GLY A 52 7.86 -6.29 7.97
CA GLY A 52 6.82 -7.29 7.74
C GLY A 52 6.76 -7.75 6.29
N ALA A 53 6.83 -6.83 5.33
CA ALA A 53 6.81 -7.14 3.89
C ALA A 53 8.04 -7.95 3.45
N ILE A 54 9.22 -7.70 4.01
CA ILE A 54 10.45 -8.48 3.76
C ILE A 54 10.32 -9.89 4.33
N VAL A 55 9.71 -10.05 5.51
CA VAL A 55 9.57 -11.33 6.20
C VAL A 55 8.41 -12.16 5.66
N ALA A 56 7.36 -11.52 5.12
CA ALA A 56 6.14 -12.18 4.66
C ALA A 56 6.35 -13.37 3.70
N PRO A 57 7.22 -13.30 2.66
CA PRO A 57 7.46 -14.42 1.76
C PRO A 57 7.97 -15.69 2.46
N PHE A 58 8.78 -15.53 3.53
CA PHE A 58 9.29 -16.66 4.32
C PHE A 58 8.16 -17.35 5.08
N ILE A 59 7.25 -16.59 5.69
CA ILE A 59 6.10 -17.15 6.40
C ILE A 59 5.20 -17.91 5.43
N ILE A 60 4.91 -17.34 4.26
CA ILE A 60 4.06 -17.97 3.24
C ILE A 60 4.75 -19.21 2.69
N GLY A 61 5.97 -19.08 2.17
CA GLY A 61 6.67 -20.16 1.50
C GLY A 61 7.04 -21.32 2.43
N LEU A 62 7.39 -21.05 3.69
CA LEU A 62 7.77 -22.09 4.64
C LEU A 62 6.58 -22.75 5.35
N ILE A 63 5.50 -22.01 5.58
CA ILE A 63 4.39 -22.47 6.41
C ILE A 63 3.13 -22.73 5.57
N ALA A 64 2.63 -21.72 4.84
CA ALA A 64 1.36 -21.82 4.15
C ALA A 64 1.41 -22.75 2.93
N ASP A 65 2.49 -22.68 2.16
CA ASP A 65 2.61 -23.48 0.93
C ASP A 65 2.95 -24.95 1.20
N LYS A 66 3.49 -25.27 2.37
CA LYS A 66 3.96 -26.63 2.67
C LYS A 66 3.09 -27.42 3.65
N PHE A 67 2.62 -26.80 4.74
CA PHE A 67 2.11 -27.54 5.88
C PHE A 67 0.64 -27.33 6.17
N PHE A 68 0.11 -26.11 5.98
CA PHE A 68 -1.23 -25.79 6.43
C PHE A 68 -2.07 -25.17 5.34
N SER A 69 -3.38 -25.31 5.45
CA SER A 69 -4.32 -24.63 4.55
C SER A 69 -4.29 -23.11 4.75
N ALA A 70 -4.26 -22.34 3.66
CA ALA A 70 -4.08 -20.90 3.69
C ALA A 70 -5.13 -20.18 4.56
N GLN A 71 -6.42 -20.60 4.51
CA GLN A 71 -7.47 -20.01 5.34
C GLN A 71 -7.29 -20.27 6.85
N LYS A 72 -6.65 -21.39 7.22
CA LYS A 72 -6.38 -21.69 8.66
C LYS A 72 -5.24 -20.84 9.20
N ILE A 73 -4.19 -20.62 8.39
CA ILE A 73 -3.09 -19.72 8.75
C ILE A 73 -3.61 -18.29 8.83
N LEU A 74 -4.40 -17.85 7.83
CA LEU A 74 -5.05 -16.54 7.85
C LEU A 74 -5.81 -16.34 9.17
N GLY A 75 -6.61 -17.32 9.58
CA GLY A 75 -7.33 -17.30 10.84
C GLY A 75 -6.43 -17.17 12.07
N ALA A 76 -5.39 -17.98 12.14
CA ALA A 76 -4.44 -17.94 13.27
C ALA A 76 -3.68 -16.59 13.34
N LEU A 77 -3.19 -16.09 12.19
CA LEU A 77 -2.47 -14.81 12.13
C LEU A 77 -3.36 -13.64 12.56
N HIS A 78 -4.64 -13.62 12.16
CA HIS A 78 -5.58 -12.58 12.57
C HIS A 78 -5.98 -12.66 14.04
N LEU A 79 -6.13 -13.86 14.61
CA LEU A 79 -6.40 -14.01 16.04
C LEU A 79 -5.22 -13.51 16.89
N LEU A 80 -3.99 -13.91 16.54
CA LEU A 80 -2.78 -13.41 17.18
C LEU A 80 -2.61 -11.90 16.95
N GLY A 81 -2.82 -11.45 15.72
CA GLY A 81 -2.76 -10.03 15.36
C GLY A 81 -3.78 -9.17 16.11
N GLY A 82 -5.01 -9.68 16.30
CA GLY A 82 -6.03 -9.01 17.10
C GLY A 82 -5.60 -8.85 18.57
N ALA A 83 -5.03 -9.89 19.17
CA ALA A 83 -4.49 -9.81 20.52
C ALA A 83 -3.34 -8.79 20.64
N LEU A 84 -2.44 -8.75 19.65
CA LEU A 84 -1.34 -7.79 19.61
C LEU A 84 -1.83 -6.35 19.42
N LEU A 85 -2.82 -6.10 18.56
CA LEU A 85 -3.42 -4.77 18.41
C LEU A 85 -4.10 -4.28 19.69
N TRP A 86 -4.79 -5.19 20.40
CA TRP A 86 -5.35 -4.85 21.70
C TRP A 86 -4.24 -4.50 22.70
N TRP A 87 -3.17 -5.27 22.73
CA TRP A 87 -2.01 -4.99 23.58
C TRP A 87 -1.35 -3.65 23.20
N ALA A 88 -1.15 -3.39 21.90
CA ALA A 88 -0.62 -2.11 21.42
C ALA A 88 -1.46 -0.92 21.90
N SER A 89 -2.81 -1.08 21.99
CA SER A 89 -3.71 -0.04 22.50
C SER A 89 -3.53 0.28 23.99
N THR A 90 -2.83 -0.56 24.73
CA THR A 90 -2.54 -0.34 26.17
C THR A 90 -1.14 0.21 26.44
N ALA A 91 -0.34 0.43 25.38
CA ALA A 91 1.02 0.92 25.52
C ALA A 91 1.04 2.37 26.01
N ALA A 92 1.81 2.61 27.06
CA ALA A 92 1.95 3.94 27.68
C ALA A 92 3.08 4.79 27.04
N ASN A 93 3.95 4.19 26.25
CA ASN A 93 5.09 4.84 25.61
C ASN A 93 5.54 4.08 24.37
N PHE A 94 6.43 4.68 23.58
CA PHE A 94 6.94 4.10 22.35
C PHE A 94 7.68 2.78 22.56
N SER A 95 8.49 2.67 23.60
CA SER A 95 9.27 1.45 23.89
C SER A 95 8.38 0.23 24.17
N ALA A 96 7.19 0.45 24.74
CA ALA A 96 6.19 -0.58 24.93
C ALA A 96 5.38 -0.86 23.64
N PHE A 97 5.12 0.18 22.85
CA PHE A 97 4.32 0.09 21.62
C PHE A 97 5.08 -0.58 20.47
N TYR A 98 6.33 -0.15 20.23
CA TYR A 98 7.09 -0.51 19.02
C TYR A 98 7.29 -2.04 18.84
N PRO A 99 7.75 -2.80 19.85
CA PRO A 99 7.94 -4.24 19.66
C PRO A 99 6.63 -4.97 19.38
N VAL A 100 5.52 -4.53 19.94
CA VAL A 100 4.21 -5.13 19.72
C VAL A 100 3.73 -4.90 18.30
N ILE A 101 3.84 -3.66 17.81
CA ILE A 101 3.42 -3.33 16.44
C ILE A 101 4.35 -3.95 15.39
N LEU A 102 5.64 -4.13 15.71
CA LEU A 102 6.58 -4.83 14.84
C LEU A 102 6.18 -6.30 14.66
N VAL A 103 5.92 -7.01 15.77
CA VAL A 103 5.46 -8.40 15.71
C VAL A 103 4.11 -8.49 14.99
N TYR A 104 3.19 -7.56 15.27
CA TYR A 104 1.91 -7.49 14.56
C TYR A 104 2.11 -7.37 13.06
N MET A 105 2.98 -6.46 12.58
CA MET A 105 3.20 -6.25 11.14
C MET A 105 3.89 -7.45 10.47
N ILE A 106 4.76 -8.15 11.18
CA ILE A 106 5.34 -9.42 10.70
C ILE A 106 4.24 -10.48 10.50
N LEU A 107 3.22 -10.52 11.34
CA LEU A 107 2.09 -11.44 11.21
C LEU A 107 1.05 -10.96 10.19
N TYR A 108 0.85 -9.64 10.06
CA TYR A 108 -0.16 -9.05 9.19
C TYR A 108 0.25 -9.03 7.71
N MET A 109 1.48 -8.67 7.37
CA MET A 109 1.91 -8.55 5.96
C MET A 109 1.71 -9.84 5.15
N PRO A 110 1.97 -11.06 5.68
CA PRO A 110 1.64 -12.30 4.98
C PRO A 110 0.15 -12.46 4.67
N THR A 111 -0.75 -11.90 5.49
CA THR A 111 -2.20 -12.09 5.30
C THR A 111 -2.69 -11.47 3.99
N LEU A 112 -2.06 -10.38 3.52
CA LEU A 112 -2.36 -9.74 2.24
C LEU A 112 -2.17 -10.69 1.04
N ALA A 113 -1.16 -11.54 1.08
CA ALA A 113 -0.97 -12.56 0.05
C ALA A 113 -1.88 -13.77 0.27
N LEU A 114 -2.17 -14.13 1.52
CA LEU A 114 -3.06 -15.25 1.84
C LEU A 114 -4.50 -14.99 1.40
N VAL A 115 -5.05 -13.78 1.59
CA VAL A 115 -6.42 -13.45 1.12
C VAL A 115 -6.51 -13.51 -0.40
N ASN A 116 -5.46 -13.11 -1.12
CA ASN A 116 -5.39 -13.26 -2.57
C ASN A 116 -5.32 -14.74 -2.95
N SER A 117 -4.47 -15.53 -2.31
CA SER A 117 -4.34 -16.97 -2.56
C SER A 117 -5.65 -17.72 -2.30
N VAL A 118 -6.32 -17.46 -1.16
CA VAL A 118 -7.63 -18.02 -0.84
C VAL A 118 -8.65 -17.66 -1.91
N SER A 119 -8.63 -16.41 -2.39
CA SER A 119 -9.57 -15.94 -3.43
C SER A 119 -9.32 -16.64 -4.77
N PHE A 120 -8.08 -16.61 -5.28
CA PHE A 120 -7.74 -17.17 -6.59
C PHE A 120 -8.04 -18.67 -6.72
N ARG A 121 -7.89 -19.41 -5.60
CA ARG A 121 -8.17 -20.85 -5.57
C ARG A 121 -9.63 -21.20 -5.77
N GLN A 122 -10.55 -20.26 -5.57
CA GLN A 122 -11.99 -20.45 -5.73
C GLN A 122 -12.51 -19.95 -7.08
N MET A 123 -11.63 -19.35 -7.90
CA MET A 123 -12.00 -18.70 -9.16
C MET A 123 -11.69 -19.60 -10.37
N GLN A 124 -12.60 -19.61 -11.32
CA GLN A 124 -12.38 -20.23 -12.64
C GLN A 124 -11.76 -19.22 -13.63
N ASN A 125 -12.15 -17.95 -13.51
CA ASN A 125 -11.61 -16.85 -14.32
C ASN A 125 -11.21 -15.68 -13.41
N PRO A 126 -9.96 -15.72 -12.87
CA PRO A 126 -9.48 -14.69 -11.95
C PRO A 126 -9.55 -13.28 -12.51
N SER A 127 -9.29 -13.05 -13.79
CA SER A 127 -9.31 -11.73 -14.42
C SER A 127 -10.69 -11.07 -14.40
N LYS A 128 -11.77 -11.86 -14.41
CA LYS A 128 -13.15 -11.36 -14.34
C LYS A 128 -13.73 -11.39 -12.92
N GLU A 129 -13.36 -12.39 -12.13
CA GLU A 129 -13.98 -12.66 -10.83
C GLU A 129 -13.28 -11.95 -9.66
N PHE A 130 -11.95 -11.70 -9.76
CA PHE A 130 -11.17 -11.09 -8.68
C PHE A 130 -11.40 -9.57 -8.51
N PRO A 131 -11.45 -8.72 -9.55
CA PRO A 131 -11.57 -7.28 -9.38
C PRO A 131 -12.78 -6.84 -8.54
N PRO A 132 -14.01 -7.39 -8.73
CA PRO A 132 -15.16 -7.05 -7.90
C PRO A 132 -14.99 -7.42 -6.41
N ILE A 133 -14.19 -8.44 -6.10
CA ILE A 133 -13.88 -8.83 -4.72
C ILE A 133 -12.82 -7.90 -4.15
N ARG A 134 -11.77 -7.59 -4.94
CA ARG A 134 -10.66 -6.73 -4.50
C ARG A 134 -11.10 -5.30 -4.17
N VAL A 135 -12.07 -4.76 -4.92
CA VAL A 135 -12.67 -3.42 -4.66
C VAL A 135 -13.28 -3.35 -3.26
N LEU A 136 -13.84 -4.45 -2.72
CA LEU A 136 -14.37 -4.47 -1.35
C LEU A 136 -13.28 -4.20 -0.30
N GLY A 137 -12.02 -4.51 -0.60
CA GLY A 137 -10.90 -4.12 0.25
C GLY A 137 -10.76 -2.59 0.33
N THR A 138 -10.73 -1.89 -0.79
CA THR A 138 -10.68 -0.42 -0.80
C THR A 138 -11.90 0.20 -0.11
N ILE A 139 -13.09 -0.39 -0.29
CA ILE A 139 -14.30 0.03 0.43
C ILE A 139 -14.13 -0.19 1.95
N GLY A 140 -13.54 -1.31 2.38
CA GLY A 140 -13.24 -1.57 3.80
C GLY A 140 -12.35 -0.50 4.42
N TRP A 141 -11.29 -0.11 3.70
CA TRP A 141 -10.41 0.99 4.12
C TRP A 141 -11.16 2.33 4.26
N ILE A 142 -11.97 2.68 3.25
CA ILE A 142 -12.77 3.91 3.26
C ILE A 142 -13.76 3.90 4.44
N VAL A 143 -14.47 2.78 4.67
CA VAL A 143 -15.43 2.65 5.77
C VAL A 143 -14.74 2.81 7.12
N ALA A 144 -13.53 2.27 7.29
CA ALA A 144 -12.75 2.49 8.50
C ALA A 144 -12.47 3.98 8.75
N GLY A 145 -12.01 4.71 7.72
CA GLY A 145 -11.79 6.16 7.79
C GLY A 145 -13.06 6.96 8.10
N VAL A 146 -14.17 6.60 7.47
CA VAL A 146 -15.49 7.22 7.74
C VAL A 146 -15.91 7.00 9.18
N LEU A 147 -15.78 5.79 9.72
CA LEU A 147 -16.13 5.47 11.10
C LEU A 147 -15.29 6.24 12.11
N ILE A 148 -13.99 6.37 11.89
CA ILE A 148 -13.09 7.13 12.76
C ILE A 148 -13.56 8.59 12.87
N SER A 149 -13.82 9.23 11.73
CA SER A 149 -14.30 10.62 11.71
C SER A 149 -15.72 10.76 12.24
N TYR A 150 -16.63 9.82 11.92
CA TYR A 150 -18.01 9.83 12.43
C TYR A 150 -18.06 9.71 13.96
N LEU A 151 -17.19 8.87 14.54
CA LEU A 151 -17.04 8.71 15.99
C LEU A 151 -16.21 9.83 16.63
N ASN A 152 -15.75 10.81 15.85
CA ASN A 152 -14.92 11.93 16.29
C ASN A 152 -13.61 11.52 16.96
N TRP A 153 -13.04 10.37 16.62
CA TRP A 153 -11.77 9.92 17.19
C TRP A 153 -10.56 10.70 16.63
N ASP A 154 -10.69 11.28 15.45
CA ASP A 154 -9.70 12.16 14.81
C ASP A 154 -9.97 13.65 15.06
N LYS A 155 -10.83 14.00 16.02
CA LYS A 155 -11.17 15.38 16.35
C LYS A 155 -10.01 16.09 17.03
N GLN A 156 -9.74 17.31 16.57
CA GLN A 156 -8.73 18.18 17.20
C GLN A 156 -9.18 18.68 18.57
N GLY A 157 -8.25 18.73 19.54
CA GLY A 157 -8.48 19.31 20.86
C GLY A 157 -9.41 18.50 21.77
N GLY A 158 -9.76 17.26 21.39
CA GLY A 158 -10.49 16.32 22.25
C GLY A 158 -9.55 15.44 23.08
N GLU A 159 -10.13 14.69 24.04
CA GLU A 159 -9.39 13.62 24.70
C GLU A 159 -8.91 12.60 23.65
N ALA A 160 -7.71 12.03 23.87
CA ALA A 160 -7.05 11.10 22.99
C ALA A 160 -7.91 9.86 22.69
N ALA A 161 -8.72 9.94 21.65
CA ALA A 161 -9.60 8.85 21.24
C ALA A 161 -8.97 7.94 20.16
N LEU A 162 -7.78 8.30 19.63
CA LEU A 162 -7.10 7.54 18.57
C LEU A 162 -6.68 6.14 19.03
N VAL A 163 -6.50 5.91 20.32
CA VAL A 163 -6.29 4.57 20.87
C VAL A 163 -7.43 3.59 20.50
N ASN A 164 -8.65 4.09 20.30
CA ASN A 164 -9.80 3.29 19.91
C ASN A 164 -9.67 2.73 18.49
N THR A 165 -8.85 3.34 17.63
CA THR A 165 -8.57 2.84 16.28
C THR A 165 -7.89 1.46 16.34
N PHE A 166 -6.96 1.25 17.28
CA PHE A 166 -6.31 -0.04 17.53
C PHE A 166 -7.30 -1.06 18.10
N LYS A 167 -8.21 -0.65 18.99
CA LYS A 167 -9.24 -1.53 19.55
C LYS A 167 -10.24 -1.96 18.46
N MET A 168 -10.65 -1.04 17.60
CA MET A 168 -11.51 -1.34 16.45
C MET A 168 -10.84 -2.32 15.49
N ALA A 169 -9.58 -2.09 15.15
CA ALA A 169 -8.77 -2.98 14.32
C ALA A 169 -8.62 -4.37 14.97
N SER A 170 -8.39 -4.43 16.28
CA SER A 170 -8.29 -5.66 17.05
C SER A 170 -9.58 -6.50 16.97
N ILE A 171 -10.73 -5.88 17.23
CA ILE A 171 -12.04 -6.55 17.16
C ILE A 171 -12.29 -7.07 15.75
N ALA A 172 -12.06 -6.23 14.72
CA ALA A 172 -12.21 -6.64 13.32
C ALA A 172 -11.25 -7.79 12.95
N SER A 173 -10.02 -7.78 13.46
CA SER A 173 -9.04 -8.84 13.24
C SER A 173 -9.48 -10.16 13.90
N ILE A 174 -10.00 -10.12 15.11
CA ILE A 174 -10.55 -11.31 15.77
C ILE A 174 -11.75 -11.85 14.97
N ILE A 175 -12.65 -10.97 14.51
CA ILE A 175 -13.80 -11.36 13.67
C ILE A 175 -13.31 -12.04 12.39
N LEU A 176 -12.36 -11.45 11.67
CA LEU A 176 -11.79 -12.04 10.46
C LEU A 176 -11.08 -13.36 10.78
N GLY A 177 -10.35 -13.42 11.89
CA GLY A 177 -9.68 -14.62 12.35
C GLY A 177 -10.64 -15.79 12.53
N LEU A 178 -11.73 -15.60 13.27
CA LEU A 178 -12.78 -16.61 13.45
C LEU A 178 -13.51 -16.94 12.14
N PHE A 179 -13.84 -15.91 11.36
CA PHE A 179 -14.49 -16.07 10.07
C PHE A 179 -13.65 -16.88 9.07
N SER A 180 -12.34 -16.75 9.11
CA SER A 180 -11.41 -17.43 8.20
C SER A 180 -11.53 -18.96 8.27
N PHE A 181 -11.90 -19.53 9.41
CA PHE A 181 -12.15 -20.97 9.53
C PHE A 181 -13.43 -21.44 8.81
N THR A 182 -14.30 -20.52 8.42
CA THR A 182 -15.53 -20.82 7.62
C THR A 182 -15.31 -20.66 6.11
N LEU A 183 -14.14 -20.16 5.70
CA LEU A 183 -13.78 -19.98 4.29
C LEU A 183 -13.60 -21.34 3.60
N PRO A 184 -13.71 -21.40 2.27
CA PRO A 184 -13.47 -22.61 1.51
C PRO A 184 -12.06 -23.16 1.76
N ALA A 185 -11.95 -24.47 1.84
CA ALA A 185 -10.67 -25.14 2.05
C ALA A 185 -9.66 -24.81 0.94
N THR A 186 -8.50 -24.32 1.35
CA THR A 186 -7.41 -23.93 0.44
C THR A 186 -6.15 -24.68 0.86
N PRO A 187 -6.01 -25.97 0.47
CA PRO A 187 -4.89 -26.80 0.89
C PRO A 187 -3.56 -26.33 0.30
N PRO A 188 -2.42 -26.68 0.91
CA PRO A 188 -1.10 -26.29 0.44
C PRO A 188 -0.81 -26.81 -0.98
N VAL A 189 -0.12 -26.00 -1.79
CA VAL A 189 0.17 -26.28 -3.21
C VAL A 189 1.40 -27.16 -3.36
N LYS A 190 2.46 -26.88 -2.57
CA LYS A 190 3.81 -27.42 -2.72
C LYS A 190 4.16 -28.38 -1.59
N ARG A 191 3.33 -29.40 -1.36
CA ARG A 191 3.63 -30.39 -0.34
C ARG A 191 4.96 -31.09 -0.64
N GLY A 192 6.00 -30.76 0.15
CA GLY A 192 7.30 -31.46 0.08
C GLY A 192 8.34 -30.87 -0.88
N GLU A 193 8.07 -29.81 -1.61
CA GLU A 193 9.08 -29.12 -2.44
C GLU A 193 10.01 -28.23 -1.58
N ASN A 194 11.31 -28.24 -1.91
CA ASN A 194 12.26 -27.31 -1.33
C ASN A 194 12.25 -25.99 -2.11
N VAL A 195 11.71 -24.94 -1.50
CA VAL A 195 11.76 -23.57 -2.03
C VAL A 195 13.00 -22.90 -1.44
N SER A 196 13.88 -22.36 -2.28
CA SER A 196 15.06 -21.64 -1.82
C SER A 196 14.70 -20.26 -1.26
N VAL A 197 15.57 -19.70 -0.44
CA VAL A 197 15.43 -18.30 0.03
C VAL A 197 15.41 -17.33 -1.15
N GLY A 198 16.20 -17.60 -2.20
CA GLY A 198 16.23 -16.82 -3.42
C GLY A 198 14.87 -16.79 -4.13
N ASP A 199 14.22 -17.95 -4.25
CA ASP A 199 12.90 -18.08 -4.88
C ASP A 199 11.84 -17.29 -4.09
N MET A 200 11.90 -17.33 -2.75
CA MET A 200 10.97 -16.60 -1.87
C MET A 200 11.09 -15.09 -2.00
N LEU A 201 12.31 -14.58 -2.15
CA LEU A 201 12.59 -13.15 -2.33
C LEU A 201 12.47 -12.70 -3.78
N GLY A 202 12.16 -13.61 -4.71
CA GLY A 202 12.08 -13.29 -6.13
C GLY A 202 13.45 -12.98 -6.76
N LEU A 203 14.57 -13.45 -6.17
CA LEU A 203 15.91 -13.15 -6.64
C LEU A 203 16.21 -13.75 -8.03
N ASP A 204 15.44 -14.71 -8.49
CA ASP A 204 15.51 -15.22 -9.87
C ASP A 204 15.23 -14.12 -10.90
N ALA A 205 14.48 -13.09 -10.51
CA ALA A 205 14.19 -11.93 -11.33
C ALA A 205 15.36 -10.90 -11.40
N ILE A 206 16.44 -11.08 -10.64
CA ILE A 206 17.61 -10.21 -10.67
C ILE A 206 18.17 -10.05 -12.10
N GLY A 207 18.01 -11.08 -12.93
CA GLY A 207 18.37 -11.03 -14.34
C GLY A 207 17.72 -9.90 -15.14
N LEU A 208 16.55 -9.42 -14.71
CA LEU A 208 15.83 -8.29 -15.33
C LEU A 208 16.63 -6.98 -15.23
N LEU A 209 17.48 -6.82 -14.20
CA LEU A 209 18.33 -5.64 -14.02
C LEU A 209 19.42 -5.50 -15.11
N LYS A 210 19.68 -6.53 -15.90
CA LYS A 210 20.53 -6.45 -17.10
C LYS A 210 19.90 -5.57 -18.17
N ASN A 211 18.57 -5.43 -18.19
CA ASN A 211 17.88 -4.46 -19.03
C ASN A 211 18.04 -3.07 -18.42
N LYS A 212 18.75 -2.17 -19.13
CA LYS A 212 19.03 -0.82 -18.64
C LYS A 212 17.77 -0.01 -18.31
N SER A 213 16.72 -0.13 -19.10
CA SER A 213 15.45 0.58 -18.83
C SER A 213 14.77 0.04 -17.57
N TYR A 214 14.78 -1.28 -17.38
CA TYR A 214 14.26 -1.86 -16.16
C TYR A 214 15.07 -1.48 -14.93
N LEU A 215 16.39 -1.45 -15.02
CA LEU A 215 17.27 -0.99 -13.94
C LEU A 215 16.95 0.45 -13.53
N ILE A 216 16.75 1.35 -14.51
CA ILE A 216 16.37 2.75 -14.24
C ILE A 216 15.00 2.82 -13.56
N PHE A 217 14.00 2.07 -14.05
CA PHE A 217 12.70 1.95 -13.44
C PHE A 217 12.80 1.42 -12.00
N PHE A 218 13.60 0.37 -11.79
CA PHE A 218 13.78 -0.26 -10.48
C PHE A 218 14.38 0.72 -9.45
N ILE A 219 15.44 1.44 -9.83
CA ILE A 219 16.05 2.46 -8.97
C ILE A 219 15.08 3.62 -8.71
N ALA A 220 14.38 4.09 -9.75
CA ALA A 220 13.34 5.12 -9.59
C ALA A 220 12.21 4.67 -8.66
N SER A 221 11.84 3.39 -8.69
CA SER A 221 10.81 2.81 -7.82
C SER A 221 11.23 2.80 -6.34
N ILE A 222 12.49 2.51 -6.05
CA ILE A 222 13.04 2.64 -4.69
C ILE A 222 13.02 4.12 -4.27
N ALA A 223 13.50 5.01 -5.13
CA ALA A 223 13.64 6.42 -4.81
C ALA A 223 12.29 7.13 -4.59
N ILE A 224 11.25 6.79 -5.36
CA ILE A 224 9.92 7.38 -5.23
C ILE A 224 9.21 6.92 -3.94
N CYS A 225 9.61 5.78 -3.36
CA CYS A 225 9.10 5.35 -2.08
C CYS A 225 9.55 6.25 -0.92
N VAL A 226 10.63 7.03 -1.09
CA VAL A 226 11.02 8.03 -0.08
C VAL A 226 9.93 9.11 0.06
N PRO A 227 9.49 9.82 -0.98
CA PRO A 227 8.31 10.69 -0.90
C PRO A 227 7.05 9.99 -0.37
N LEU A 228 6.79 8.74 -0.79
CA LEU A 228 5.64 7.98 -0.32
C LEU A 228 5.65 7.78 1.20
N ALA A 229 6.82 7.53 1.78
CA ALA A 229 6.97 7.34 3.23
C ALA A 229 6.61 8.58 4.04
N PHE A 230 6.90 9.79 3.54
CA PHE A 230 6.42 11.03 4.16
C PHE A 230 4.91 11.07 4.25
N TYR A 231 4.22 10.65 3.19
CA TYR A 231 2.76 10.63 3.19
C TYR A 231 2.20 9.65 4.23
N TYR A 232 2.69 8.43 4.26
CA TYR A 232 2.17 7.43 5.19
C TYR A 232 2.44 7.76 6.66
N GLY A 233 3.61 8.30 6.97
CA GLY A 233 3.95 8.66 8.35
C GLY A 233 3.34 9.98 8.84
N PHE A 234 3.28 10.98 7.93
CA PHE A 234 3.12 12.36 8.37
C PHE A 234 1.97 13.13 7.73
N ALA A 235 1.22 12.57 6.76
CA ALA A 235 0.11 13.31 6.15
C ALA A 235 -1.03 13.58 7.15
N ASN A 236 -1.44 12.59 7.95
CA ASN A 236 -2.50 12.78 8.92
C ASN A 236 -2.14 13.78 10.04
N PRO A 237 -0.94 13.69 10.68
CA PRO A 237 -0.47 14.72 11.62
C PRO A 237 -0.45 16.11 10.99
N PHE A 238 0.05 16.24 9.76
CA PHE A 238 0.07 17.51 9.04
C PHE A 238 -1.33 18.08 8.85
N PHE A 239 -2.28 17.30 8.34
CA PHE A 239 -3.64 17.78 8.13
C PHE A 239 -4.31 18.23 9.42
N GLN A 240 -4.07 17.51 10.51
CA GLN A 240 -4.56 17.92 11.82
C GLN A 240 -3.91 19.20 12.33
N GLU A 241 -2.60 19.34 12.16
CA GLU A 241 -1.88 20.56 12.58
C GLU A 241 -2.23 21.76 11.69
N ALA A 242 -2.48 21.52 10.38
CA ALA A 242 -3.00 22.54 9.46
C ALA A 242 -4.43 22.99 9.74
N GLY A 243 -5.13 22.37 10.69
CA GLY A 243 -6.48 22.78 11.11
C GLY A 243 -7.61 22.06 10.35
N MET A 244 -7.32 21.02 9.57
CA MET A 244 -8.38 20.26 8.90
C MET A 244 -9.22 19.47 9.90
N HIS A 245 -10.55 19.52 9.73
CA HIS A 245 -11.49 18.67 10.45
C HIS A 245 -11.74 17.35 9.68
N ALA A 246 -12.14 16.30 10.40
CA ALA A 246 -12.47 14.99 9.84
C ALA A 246 -11.38 14.49 8.86
N THR A 247 -10.14 14.51 9.32
CA THR A 247 -8.96 14.26 8.48
C THR A 247 -8.97 12.88 7.86
N THR A 248 -9.47 11.87 8.57
CA THR A 248 -9.43 10.48 8.12
C THR A 248 -10.42 10.22 7.00
N VAL A 249 -11.65 10.72 7.10
CA VAL A 249 -12.62 10.62 6.00
C VAL A 249 -12.19 11.45 4.80
N THR A 250 -11.59 12.62 5.01
CA THR A 250 -11.10 13.46 3.91
C THR A 250 -9.95 12.77 3.18
N GLN A 251 -9.03 12.12 3.89
CA GLN A 251 -7.97 11.32 3.27
C GLN A 251 -8.51 10.13 2.46
N SER A 252 -9.70 9.61 2.79
CA SER A 252 -10.35 8.54 2.01
C SER A 252 -10.73 8.96 0.59
N LEU A 253 -10.79 10.27 0.28
CA LEU A 253 -10.93 10.77 -1.10
C LEU A 253 -9.76 10.32 -1.99
N GLY A 254 -8.58 10.08 -1.41
CA GLY A 254 -7.45 9.50 -2.12
C GLY A 254 -7.74 8.08 -2.64
N GLN A 255 -8.37 7.24 -1.82
CA GLN A 255 -8.76 5.87 -2.20
C GLN A 255 -9.93 5.87 -3.21
N VAL A 256 -10.86 6.82 -3.09
CA VAL A 256 -11.91 7.02 -4.12
C VAL A 256 -11.28 7.39 -5.46
N SER A 257 -10.30 8.29 -5.45
CA SER A 257 -9.52 8.66 -6.64
C SER A 257 -8.76 7.47 -7.23
N GLU A 258 -8.14 6.63 -6.38
CA GLU A 258 -7.45 5.41 -6.80
C GLU A 258 -8.40 4.47 -7.56
N ILE A 259 -9.60 4.21 -7.03
CA ILE A 259 -10.59 3.38 -7.73
C ILE A 259 -10.91 3.95 -9.12
N LEU A 260 -11.11 5.26 -9.22
CA LEU A 260 -11.44 5.92 -10.48
C LEU A 260 -10.30 5.78 -11.50
N PHE A 261 -9.07 6.11 -11.10
CA PHE A 261 -7.92 6.06 -12.01
C PHE A 261 -7.52 4.62 -12.35
N MET A 262 -7.68 3.65 -11.45
CA MET A 262 -7.48 2.23 -11.73
C MET A 262 -8.39 1.74 -12.86
N VAL A 263 -9.67 2.12 -12.84
CA VAL A 263 -10.61 1.79 -13.93
C VAL A 263 -10.21 2.46 -15.25
N MET A 264 -9.59 3.65 -15.18
CA MET A 264 -9.15 4.40 -16.36
C MET A 264 -7.75 4.00 -16.88
N ILE A 265 -7.01 3.15 -16.17
CA ILE A 265 -5.66 2.71 -16.59
C ILE A 265 -5.63 2.22 -18.04
N PRO A 266 -6.51 1.30 -18.51
CA PRO A 266 -6.43 0.80 -19.87
C PRO A 266 -6.53 1.92 -20.92
N PHE A 267 -7.39 2.91 -20.69
CA PHE A 267 -7.57 4.07 -21.57
C PHE A 267 -6.28 4.92 -21.66
N PHE A 268 -5.64 5.19 -20.53
CA PHE A 268 -4.41 5.98 -20.51
C PHE A 268 -3.20 5.19 -20.99
N PHE A 269 -3.13 3.91 -20.66
CA PHE A 269 -2.02 3.05 -21.03
C PHE A 269 -1.85 2.95 -22.56
N VAL A 270 -2.95 2.75 -23.29
CA VAL A 270 -2.94 2.70 -24.76
C VAL A 270 -2.46 4.04 -25.37
N ARG A 271 -2.83 5.16 -24.77
CA ARG A 271 -2.51 6.50 -25.31
C ARG A 271 -1.13 7.01 -24.92
N LEU A 272 -0.72 6.77 -23.71
CA LEU A 272 0.51 7.34 -23.13
C LEU A 272 1.68 6.37 -23.17
N GLY A 273 1.42 5.07 -23.09
CA GLY A 273 2.44 4.04 -22.93
C GLY A 273 3.13 4.10 -21.56
N VAL A 274 3.98 3.13 -21.29
CA VAL A 274 4.64 2.94 -19.98
C VAL A 274 5.42 4.18 -19.54
N LYS A 275 6.30 4.71 -20.37
CA LYS A 275 7.18 5.83 -20.02
C LYS A 275 6.40 7.07 -19.56
N LYS A 276 5.39 7.47 -20.33
CA LYS A 276 4.63 8.68 -20.01
C LYS A 276 3.73 8.48 -18.80
N MET A 277 3.14 7.28 -18.62
CA MET A 277 2.34 7.00 -17.44
C MET A 277 3.18 7.05 -16.16
N LEU A 278 4.34 6.39 -16.14
CA LEU A 278 5.26 6.46 -15.00
C LEU A 278 5.69 7.90 -14.70
N ALA A 279 6.01 8.68 -15.76
CA ALA A 279 6.39 10.09 -15.62
C ALA A 279 5.26 10.96 -15.07
N VAL A 280 4.02 10.76 -15.52
CA VAL A 280 2.83 11.48 -14.98
C VAL A 280 2.59 11.11 -13.51
N GLY A 281 2.76 9.84 -13.13
CA GLY A 281 2.70 9.42 -11.73
C GLY A 281 3.74 10.14 -10.86
N MET A 282 5.00 10.21 -11.31
CA MET A 282 6.07 10.94 -10.61
C MET A 282 5.81 12.44 -10.54
N LEU A 283 5.30 13.05 -11.63
CA LEU A 283 4.91 14.47 -11.64
C LEU A 283 3.78 14.74 -10.64
N ALA A 284 2.78 13.85 -10.59
CA ALA A 284 1.69 13.96 -9.63
C ALA A 284 2.21 13.88 -8.18
N TRP A 285 3.23 13.05 -7.89
CA TRP A 285 3.92 13.05 -6.59
C TRP A 285 4.54 14.41 -6.26
N ALA A 286 5.31 14.98 -7.17
CA ALA A 286 5.93 16.29 -6.97
C ALA A 286 4.88 17.39 -6.73
N LEU A 287 3.87 17.46 -7.60
CA LEU A 287 2.77 18.45 -7.49
C LEU A 287 1.99 18.29 -6.19
N ARG A 288 1.68 17.06 -5.79
CA ARG A 288 0.97 16.77 -4.56
C ARG A 288 1.64 17.38 -3.34
N TYR A 289 2.94 17.21 -3.21
CA TYR A 289 3.69 17.74 -2.06
C TYR A 289 3.88 19.25 -2.13
N VAL A 290 3.96 19.84 -3.32
CA VAL A 290 3.90 21.29 -3.47
C VAL A 290 2.53 21.82 -3.01
N LEU A 291 1.43 21.16 -3.38
CA LEU A 291 0.09 21.51 -2.90
C LEU A 291 -0.04 21.42 -1.38
N PHE A 292 0.56 20.40 -0.75
CA PHE A 292 0.59 20.29 0.70
C PHE A 292 1.47 21.37 1.35
N ALA A 293 2.59 21.74 0.73
CA ALA A 293 3.48 22.77 1.25
C ALA A 293 2.84 24.15 1.34
N TYR A 294 1.91 24.46 0.42
CA TYR A 294 1.24 25.77 0.33
C TYR A 294 -0.24 25.74 0.69
N GLY A 295 -0.79 24.54 0.99
CA GLY A 295 -2.17 24.37 1.43
C GLY A 295 -2.36 24.70 2.90
N ASP A 296 -3.51 25.25 3.25
CA ASP A 296 -3.95 25.53 4.61
C ASP A 296 -5.45 25.22 4.79
N ALA A 297 -5.95 25.24 6.03
CA ALA A 297 -7.38 25.06 6.29
C ALA A 297 -8.26 26.28 5.99
N GLY A 298 -7.67 27.36 5.48
CA GLY A 298 -8.35 28.62 5.12
C GLY A 298 -8.52 28.77 3.60
N SER A 299 -7.93 29.82 3.04
CA SER A 299 -8.07 30.21 1.63
C SER A 299 -7.49 29.16 0.64
N ASN A 300 -6.48 28.39 1.08
CA ASN A 300 -5.81 27.38 0.26
C ASN A 300 -6.26 25.93 0.59
N TYR A 301 -7.44 25.76 1.20
CA TYR A 301 -7.99 24.45 1.52
C TYR A 301 -8.12 23.53 0.29
N TRP A 302 -8.45 24.13 -0.86
CA TRP A 302 -8.52 23.40 -2.13
C TRP A 302 -7.21 22.71 -2.51
N MET A 303 -6.05 23.26 -2.11
CA MET A 303 -4.74 22.66 -2.38
C MET A 303 -4.58 21.34 -1.59
N LEU A 304 -5.04 21.33 -0.33
CA LEU A 304 -5.03 20.10 0.47
C LEU A 304 -5.90 19.01 -0.16
N ILE A 305 -7.11 19.37 -0.57
CA ILE A 305 -8.04 18.43 -1.24
C ILE A 305 -7.46 17.95 -2.58
N ALA A 306 -6.96 18.86 -3.41
CA ALA A 306 -6.33 18.50 -4.68
C ALA A 306 -5.12 17.55 -4.48
N GLY A 307 -4.27 17.83 -3.50
CA GLY A 307 -3.16 16.98 -3.13
C GLY A 307 -3.59 15.60 -2.64
N ILE A 308 -4.70 15.50 -1.90
CA ILE A 308 -5.29 14.21 -1.50
C ILE A 308 -5.80 13.45 -2.72
N VAL A 309 -6.57 14.09 -3.59
CA VAL A 309 -7.17 13.47 -4.80
C VAL A 309 -6.11 13.04 -5.81
N LEU A 310 -4.97 13.71 -5.90
CA LEU A 310 -3.85 13.27 -6.74
C LEU A 310 -3.30 11.88 -6.34
N HIS A 311 -3.70 11.32 -5.20
CA HIS A 311 -3.26 10.00 -4.76
C HIS A 311 -3.48 8.91 -5.80
N GLY A 312 -4.66 8.85 -6.41
CA GLY A 312 -4.96 7.86 -7.44
C GLY A 312 -4.01 7.96 -8.65
N VAL A 313 -3.75 9.17 -9.13
CA VAL A 313 -2.78 9.38 -10.23
C VAL A 313 -1.37 8.95 -9.81
N CYS A 314 -0.91 9.37 -8.62
CA CYS A 314 0.41 9.00 -8.10
C CYS A 314 0.58 7.48 -8.06
N TYR A 315 -0.39 6.82 -7.45
CA TYR A 315 -0.31 5.40 -7.14
C TYR A 315 -0.51 4.54 -8.38
N ASP A 316 -1.58 4.75 -9.11
CA ASP A 316 -1.96 3.89 -10.23
C ASP A 316 -1.05 4.08 -11.44
N PHE A 317 -0.73 5.33 -11.78
CA PHE A 317 0.13 5.58 -12.94
C PHE A 317 1.59 5.21 -12.70
N PHE A 318 2.02 5.13 -11.44
CA PHE A 318 3.37 4.66 -11.14
C PHE A 318 3.40 3.18 -10.75
N PHE A 319 2.74 2.78 -9.66
CA PHE A 319 2.89 1.43 -9.13
C PHE A 319 2.15 0.38 -9.98
N VAL A 320 0.89 0.63 -10.35
CA VAL A 320 0.14 -0.36 -11.16
C VAL A 320 0.75 -0.47 -12.55
N THR A 321 1.09 0.66 -13.18
CA THR A 321 1.81 0.64 -14.48
C THR A 321 3.16 -0.06 -14.36
N GLY A 322 3.90 0.17 -13.28
CA GLY A 322 5.18 -0.48 -13.01
C GLY A 322 5.06 -1.99 -12.83
N GLN A 323 3.99 -2.47 -12.19
CA GLN A 323 3.67 -3.90 -12.08
C GLN A 323 3.38 -4.50 -13.46
N ILE A 324 2.57 -3.82 -14.28
CA ILE A 324 2.29 -4.26 -15.65
C ILE A 324 3.58 -4.32 -16.49
N TYR A 325 4.43 -3.30 -16.40
CA TYR A 325 5.72 -3.26 -17.08
C TYR A 325 6.64 -4.40 -16.65
N THR A 326 6.70 -4.67 -15.35
CA THR A 326 7.49 -5.77 -14.77
C THR A 326 6.98 -7.13 -15.26
N ASP A 327 5.67 -7.36 -15.26
CA ASP A 327 5.03 -8.58 -15.75
C ASP A 327 5.36 -8.86 -17.22
N ASN A 328 5.21 -7.82 -18.06
CA ASN A 328 5.46 -7.94 -19.48
C ASN A 328 6.93 -8.27 -19.80
N LEU A 329 7.85 -7.70 -19.00
CA LEU A 329 9.29 -7.94 -19.20
C LEU A 329 9.75 -9.30 -18.67
N ALA A 330 9.16 -9.77 -17.56
CA ALA A 330 9.53 -11.03 -16.93
C ALA A 330 9.08 -12.26 -17.70
N GLY A 331 7.99 -12.14 -18.47
CA GLY A 331 7.32 -13.27 -19.15
C GLY A 331 6.72 -14.27 -18.16
N GLU A 332 5.98 -15.24 -18.66
CA GLU A 332 5.17 -16.16 -17.84
C GLU A 332 5.98 -16.96 -16.82
N ARG A 333 7.25 -17.28 -17.12
CA ARG A 333 8.11 -18.12 -16.27
C ARG A 333 8.53 -17.41 -14.97
N PHE A 334 8.80 -16.11 -15.01
CA PHE A 334 9.38 -15.38 -13.90
C PHE A 334 8.44 -14.31 -13.32
N LYS A 335 7.19 -14.26 -13.76
CA LYS A 335 6.21 -13.25 -13.41
C LYS A 335 6.05 -13.04 -11.90
N SER A 336 5.79 -14.14 -11.17
CA SER A 336 5.64 -14.06 -9.70
C SER A 336 6.93 -13.63 -8.99
N ALA A 337 8.09 -14.13 -9.42
CA ALA A 337 9.39 -13.74 -8.86
C ALA A 337 9.67 -12.26 -9.11
N ALA A 338 9.36 -11.75 -10.31
CA ALA A 338 9.56 -10.35 -10.67
C ALA A 338 8.65 -9.40 -9.85
N GLN A 339 7.39 -9.78 -9.62
CA GLN A 339 6.47 -9.02 -8.74
C GLN A 339 6.94 -9.03 -7.28
N GLY A 340 7.42 -10.17 -6.78
CA GLY A 340 8.03 -10.25 -5.45
C GLY A 340 9.27 -9.35 -5.34
N PHE A 341 10.12 -9.36 -6.36
CA PHE A 341 11.36 -8.58 -6.39
C PHE A 341 11.12 -7.07 -6.42
N ILE A 342 10.17 -6.58 -7.24
CA ILE A 342 9.82 -5.15 -7.25
C ILE A 342 9.10 -4.73 -5.96
N THR A 343 8.30 -5.62 -5.36
CA THR A 343 7.65 -5.36 -4.06
C THR A 343 8.69 -5.27 -2.93
N LEU A 344 9.68 -6.16 -2.93
CA LEU A 344 10.81 -6.09 -2.00
C LEU A 344 11.59 -4.77 -2.15
N ALA A 345 11.83 -4.34 -3.38
CA ALA A 345 12.52 -3.08 -3.65
C ALA A 345 11.74 -1.86 -3.17
N THR A 346 10.43 -1.81 -3.43
CA THR A 346 9.55 -0.68 -3.10
C THR A 346 9.13 -0.69 -1.64
N TYR A 347 8.23 -1.60 -1.27
CA TYR A 347 7.66 -1.66 0.09
C TYR A 347 8.66 -2.19 1.14
N GLY A 348 9.63 -3.01 0.74
CA GLY A 348 10.72 -3.42 1.62
C GLY A 348 11.76 -2.30 1.76
N VAL A 349 12.67 -2.20 0.80
CA VAL A 349 13.87 -1.34 0.90
C VAL A 349 13.53 0.14 0.80
N GLY A 350 12.75 0.53 -0.22
CA GLY A 350 12.44 1.94 -0.49
C GLY A 350 11.66 2.60 0.64
N MET A 351 10.61 1.94 1.13
CA MET A 351 9.81 2.45 2.26
C MET A 351 10.59 2.45 3.57
N LEU A 352 11.44 1.44 3.82
CA LEU A 352 12.28 1.41 5.02
C LEU A 352 13.20 2.62 5.08
N ILE A 353 13.96 2.86 4.01
CA ILE A 353 14.86 4.02 3.90
C ILE A 353 14.05 5.32 3.98
N GLY A 354 12.96 5.39 3.23
CA GLY A 354 12.12 6.58 3.18
C GLY A 354 11.52 6.97 4.51
N SER A 355 11.05 6.00 5.30
CA SER A 355 10.43 6.27 6.61
C SER A 355 11.44 6.80 7.63
N LEU A 356 12.67 6.28 7.63
CA LEU A 356 13.74 6.78 8.48
C LEU A 356 14.15 8.21 8.10
N ILE A 357 14.30 8.47 6.80
CA ILE A 357 14.60 9.81 6.28
C ILE A 357 13.48 10.79 6.64
N ALA A 358 12.21 10.40 6.43
CA ALA A 358 11.06 11.24 6.72
C ALA A 358 11.00 11.61 8.20
N GLY A 359 11.19 10.64 9.10
CA GLY A 359 11.20 10.88 10.54
C GLY A 359 12.29 11.85 10.96
N GLN A 360 13.53 11.69 10.46
CA GLN A 360 14.64 12.59 10.74
C GLN A 360 14.37 14.01 10.23
N ILE A 361 13.78 14.15 9.05
CA ILE A 361 13.46 15.47 8.48
C ILE A 361 12.38 16.17 9.30
N VAL A 362 11.32 15.45 9.71
CA VAL A 362 10.26 16.03 10.53
C VAL A 362 10.82 16.54 11.86
N ASP A 363 11.69 15.79 12.53
CA ASP A 363 12.34 16.24 13.76
C ASP A 363 13.25 17.46 13.56
N ASN A 364 14.01 17.50 12.45
CA ASN A 364 14.89 18.62 12.14
C ASN A 364 14.13 19.93 11.88
N TYR A 365 12.88 19.85 11.44
CA TYR A 365 12.02 21.01 11.15
C TYR A 365 10.87 21.18 12.16
N LYS A 366 11.01 20.59 13.35
CA LYS A 366 10.14 20.82 14.48
C LYS A 366 10.37 22.23 15.03
N ILE A 367 9.29 23.01 15.21
CA ILE A 367 9.32 24.36 15.77
C ILE A 367 9.05 24.33 17.27
N SER A 368 8.09 23.50 17.68
CA SER A 368 7.72 23.28 19.08
C SER A 368 7.17 21.86 19.25
N ASP A 369 6.76 21.48 20.45
CA ASP A 369 6.18 20.15 20.72
C ASP A 369 4.87 19.88 19.96
N THR A 370 4.23 20.93 19.44
CA THR A 370 2.96 20.85 18.72
C THR A 370 2.98 21.51 17.35
N ALA A 371 4.15 21.99 16.89
CA ALA A 371 4.26 22.74 15.65
C ALA A 371 5.50 22.36 14.84
N HIS A 372 5.31 22.21 13.53
CA HIS A 372 6.35 21.87 12.57
C HIS A 372 6.36 22.83 11.38
N ASN A 373 7.51 23.01 10.76
CA ASN A 373 7.63 23.74 9.50
C ASN A 373 7.19 22.84 8.33
N TRP A 374 5.87 22.61 8.23
CA TRP A 374 5.31 21.71 7.22
C TRP A 374 5.60 22.14 5.78
N GLN A 375 5.73 23.44 5.55
CA GLN A 375 6.07 23.92 4.21
C GLN A 375 7.41 23.35 3.75
N THR A 376 8.45 23.49 4.58
CA THR A 376 9.78 22.94 4.25
C THR A 376 9.76 21.43 4.23
N ILE A 377 9.08 20.79 5.19
CA ILE A 377 8.96 19.32 5.26
C ILE A 377 8.37 18.76 3.97
N TRP A 378 7.32 19.36 3.40
CA TRP A 378 6.70 18.87 2.16
C TRP A 378 7.47 19.26 0.89
N LEU A 379 8.21 20.36 0.87
CA LEU A 379 9.04 20.73 -0.28
C LEU A 379 10.21 19.77 -0.50
N ILE A 380 10.70 19.10 0.55
CA ILE A 380 11.79 18.12 0.43
C ILE A 380 11.35 16.90 -0.39
N PRO A 381 10.27 16.16 -0.05
CA PRO A 381 9.80 15.04 -0.87
C PRO A 381 9.31 15.50 -2.26
N ALA A 382 8.78 16.73 -2.40
CA ALA A 382 8.47 17.31 -3.72
C ALA A 382 9.74 17.42 -4.58
N GLY A 383 10.83 17.93 -4.03
CA GLY A 383 12.13 18.03 -4.70
C GLY A 383 12.70 16.67 -5.06
N ILE A 384 12.64 15.69 -4.15
CA ILE A 384 13.08 14.31 -4.42
C ILE A 384 12.28 13.73 -5.60
N ALA A 385 10.95 13.84 -5.57
CA ALA A 385 10.10 13.32 -6.65
C ALA A 385 10.40 14.02 -7.99
N ALA A 386 10.64 15.33 -7.99
CA ALA A 386 11.02 16.08 -9.18
C ALA A 386 12.38 15.65 -9.75
N VAL A 387 13.40 15.43 -8.89
CA VAL A 387 14.72 14.94 -9.32
C VAL A 387 14.59 13.52 -9.90
N VAL A 388 13.84 12.63 -9.24
CA VAL A 388 13.59 11.27 -9.76
C VAL A 388 12.91 11.33 -11.13
N LEU A 389 11.89 12.20 -11.30
CA LEU A 389 11.22 12.41 -12.58
C LEU A 389 12.18 12.86 -13.67
N VAL A 390 13.01 13.87 -13.41
CA VAL A 390 13.96 14.41 -14.41
C VAL A 390 14.96 13.32 -14.81
N LEU A 391 15.55 12.63 -13.84
CA LEU A 391 16.52 11.54 -14.12
C LEU A 391 15.82 10.40 -14.89
N PHE A 392 14.60 10.03 -14.51
CA PHE A 392 13.84 9.02 -15.22
C PHE A 392 13.57 9.41 -16.69
N LEU A 393 13.13 10.64 -16.95
CA LEU A 393 12.85 11.12 -18.30
C LEU A 393 14.10 11.12 -19.20
N LEU A 394 15.26 11.45 -18.64
CA LEU A 394 16.53 11.51 -19.36
C LEU A 394 17.10 10.10 -19.63
N LEU A 395 16.99 9.19 -18.67
CA LEU A 395 17.70 7.92 -18.70
C LEU A 395 16.83 6.76 -19.21
N PHE A 396 15.51 6.75 -18.92
CA PHE A 396 14.62 5.68 -19.31
C PHE A 396 14.30 5.76 -20.81
N LYS A 397 14.66 4.71 -21.54
CA LYS A 397 14.37 4.57 -22.96
C LYS A 397 13.39 3.42 -23.17
N ASP A 398 12.17 3.76 -23.49
CA ASP A 398 11.18 2.76 -23.90
C ASP A 398 11.46 2.36 -25.36
N LYS A 399 12.07 1.19 -25.55
CA LYS A 399 12.34 0.65 -26.88
C LYS A 399 11.21 -0.21 -27.43
N ASN A 400 10.23 -0.56 -26.59
CA ASN A 400 9.13 -1.48 -26.93
C ASN A 400 7.79 -0.73 -26.84
N HIS A 401 7.53 0.18 -27.74
CA HIS A 401 6.16 0.58 -28.04
C HIS A 401 5.46 -0.57 -28.78
N MET A 402 4.43 -1.15 -28.20
CA MET A 402 3.34 -1.94 -28.82
C MET A 402 3.57 -3.38 -29.28
N GLU A 403 4.73 -4.01 -29.17
CA GLU A 403 4.86 -5.37 -29.70
C GLU A 403 4.43 -6.51 -28.78
N THR A 404 4.00 -6.25 -27.53
CA THR A 404 3.74 -7.35 -26.59
C THR A 404 2.52 -7.17 -25.69
N ASN A 405 1.35 -6.99 -26.27
CA ASN A 405 0.12 -7.31 -25.56
C ASN A 405 -0.81 -8.16 -26.42
N PRO A 406 -0.71 -9.51 -26.34
CA PRO A 406 -1.61 -10.41 -27.07
C PRO A 406 -3.10 -10.20 -26.72
N ALA A 407 -3.41 -9.64 -25.54
CA ALA A 407 -4.79 -9.38 -25.13
C ALA A 407 -5.44 -8.19 -25.86
N LEU A 408 -4.65 -7.21 -26.29
CA LEU A 408 -5.16 -6.07 -27.10
C LEU A 408 -5.31 -6.45 -28.58
N ASN A 409 -4.54 -7.43 -29.07
CA ASN A 409 -4.67 -7.94 -30.44
C ASN A 409 -5.88 -8.87 -30.65
N LEU A 410 -6.51 -9.36 -29.57
CA LEU A 410 -7.70 -10.22 -29.69
C LEU A 410 -8.94 -9.43 -30.07
N ASP A 411 -9.06 -8.18 -29.64
CA ASP A 411 -10.20 -7.33 -30.02
C ASP A 411 -10.09 -6.83 -31.46
N GLU A 412 -8.87 -6.48 -31.94
CA GLU A 412 -8.65 -6.11 -33.35
C GLU A 412 -8.79 -7.32 -34.29
N GLN A 413 -8.43 -8.54 -33.85
CA GLN A 413 -8.63 -9.75 -34.65
C GLN A 413 -10.08 -10.22 -34.68
N GLN A 414 -10.90 -9.88 -33.68
CA GLN A 414 -12.34 -10.13 -33.72
C GLN A 414 -13.08 -9.16 -34.62
N ASP A 415 -12.69 -7.87 -34.63
CA ASP A 415 -13.30 -6.87 -35.55
C ASP A 415 -12.96 -7.19 -37.04
N MET A 416 -11.74 -7.66 -37.32
CA MET A 416 -11.37 -8.08 -38.70
C MET A 416 -12.06 -9.36 -39.19
N ARG A 417 -12.68 -10.16 -38.30
CA ARG A 417 -13.45 -11.38 -38.68
C ARG A 417 -14.94 -11.13 -38.90
N LEU A 418 -15.40 -9.91 -38.58
CA LEU A 418 -16.81 -9.53 -38.79
C LEU A 418 -17.03 -8.79 -40.14
N ASP A 419 -15.94 -8.48 -40.86
CA ASP A 419 -15.99 -7.80 -42.16
C ASP A 419 -15.64 -8.73 -43.34
N VAL A 420 -15.80 -10.08 -43.20
CA VAL A 420 -15.69 -11.04 -44.31
C VAL A 420 -16.97 -11.85 -44.43
#